data_298212f36e33bcc8fa0f443d8ccc2b13
#
_entry.id   298212f36e33bcc8fa0f443d8ccc2b13
#
_cell.length_a   1.000
_cell.length_b   1.000
_cell.length_c   1.000
_cell.angle_alpha   90.00
_cell.angle_beta   90.00
_cell.angle_gamma   90.00
#
_symmetry.space_group_name_H-M   'P 1'
#
loop_
_entity.id
_entity.type
_entity.pdbx_description
1 polymer ?
#
loop_
_entity_poly.entity_id
_entity_poly.type
_entity_poly.pdbx_seq_one_letter_code
_entity_poly.pdbx_strand_id
1 'polypeptide(L)'
;DWNQVAFLFRSVRWDKAKALAQYLEEHDIPVYAPRSDLYFEREEVRLLIGAMLFLFPLFKEIRDEWTAKYAPLAVWDLYDTCLRLFADHLRQPQNKELRDWCVHRAREIQGMLLTNRPLDYGFSALFYQLLQFPLFSQFLELQASSRDERPARNMAIFSQLLIKFEYLHHIQVLHPDYLKKNVQDLFNHFLRYLEDGGITEFEDAEDSTPQGSIAFMTIHQAKGLEFPVTIVGSLHASPRKQHTELDEILQDKYYGRKPFEPLDRIKGFDFKRLYYT
;
A
#
# COMPACT_ATOMS: atom_id res chain seq x y z
N ASP A 1 -16.84 13.73 14.86
CA ASP A 1 -16.55 12.90 13.70
C ASP A 1 -15.04 12.76 13.55
N TRP A 2 -14.52 11.54 13.41
CA TRP A 2 -13.07 11.30 13.41
C TRP A 2 -12.36 11.93 12.23
N ASN A 3 -13.02 12.17 11.11
CA ASN A 3 -12.46 12.83 9.92
C ASN A 3 -12.11 14.31 10.14
N GLN A 4 -12.51 14.89 11.29
CA GLN A 4 -12.12 16.24 11.70
C GLN A 4 -10.77 16.29 12.39
N VAL A 5 -10.15 15.13 12.67
CA VAL A 5 -8.88 15.00 13.35
C VAL A 5 -7.81 14.50 12.38
N ALA A 6 -6.66 15.19 12.34
CA ALA A 6 -5.51 14.75 11.58
C ALA A 6 -4.26 14.64 12.45
N PHE A 7 -3.53 13.53 12.27
CA PHE A 7 -2.18 13.37 12.79
C PHE A 7 -1.17 13.67 11.68
N LEU A 8 -0.33 14.67 11.91
CA LEU A 8 0.70 15.07 10.97
C LEU A 8 2.07 14.58 11.43
N PHE A 9 2.77 13.89 10.54
CA PHE A 9 4.11 13.39 10.80
C PHE A 9 5.10 13.88 9.75
N ARG A 10 6.39 13.81 10.06
CA ARG A 10 7.43 13.95 9.05
C ARG A 10 7.43 12.77 8.07
N SER A 11 7.13 11.58 8.57
CA SER A 11 6.96 10.35 7.81
C SER A 11 5.94 9.47 8.50
N VAL A 12 4.94 9.01 7.78
CA VAL A 12 3.94 8.03 8.28
C VAL A 12 4.52 6.61 8.38
N ARG A 13 5.67 6.36 7.74
CA ARG A 13 6.42 5.09 7.82
C ARG A 13 7.21 4.94 9.12
N TRP A 14 7.24 5.96 9.96
CA TRP A 14 7.93 5.90 11.24
C TRP A 14 7.26 4.89 12.18
N ASP A 15 8.04 3.99 12.78
CA ASP A 15 7.54 2.89 13.61
C ASP A 15 6.57 3.34 14.73
N LYS A 16 6.83 4.53 15.33
CA LYS A 16 5.93 5.07 16.33
C LYS A 16 4.61 5.57 15.74
N ALA A 17 4.59 6.03 14.48
CA ALA A 17 3.34 6.40 13.82
C ALA A 17 2.52 5.14 13.52
N LYS A 18 3.18 4.07 13.07
CA LYS A 18 2.54 2.76 12.87
C LYS A 18 2.00 2.18 14.17
N ALA A 19 2.80 2.19 15.24
CA ALA A 19 2.36 1.72 16.56
C ALA A 19 1.18 2.53 17.11
N LEU A 20 1.16 3.85 16.89
CA LEU A 20 0.02 4.69 17.26
C LEU A 20 -1.22 4.35 16.43
N ALA A 21 -1.07 4.13 15.13
CA ALA A 21 -2.18 3.73 14.26
C ALA A 21 -2.79 2.40 14.73
N GLN A 22 -1.95 1.40 15.00
CA GLN A 22 -2.40 0.11 15.53
C GLN A 22 -3.12 0.26 16.88
N TYR A 23 -2.53 1.03 17.80
CA TYR A 23 -3.16 1.30 19.11
C TYR A 23 -4.54 1.94 18.97
N LEU A 24 -4.72 2.90 18.07
CA LEU A 24 -6.02 3.54 17.84
C LEU A 24 -7.03 2.55 17.25
N GLU A 25 -6.60 1.71 16.31
CA GLU A 25 -7.46 0.68 15.71
C GLU A 25 -7.86 -0.42 16.71
N GLU A 26 -6.96 -0.82 17.62
CA GLU A 26 -7.28 -1.74 18.72
C GLU A 26 -8.34 -1.16 19.69
N HIS A 27 -8.54 0.17 19.68
CA HIS A 27 -9.54 0.87 20.49
C HIS A 27 -10.74 1.34 19.65
N ASP A 28 -11.03 0.68 18.53
CA ASP A 28 -12.16 0.98 17.64
C ASP A 28 -12.13 2.40 17.06
N ILE A 29 -10.93 2.99 16.95
CA ILE A 29 -10.72 4.29 16.30
C ILE A 29 -10.05 4.06 14.95
N PRO A 30 -10.80 4.09 13.85
CA PRO A 30 -10.28 3.81 12.53
C PRO A 30 -9.25 4.84 12.07
N VAL A 31 -8.12 4.38 11.53
CA VAL A 31 -7.06 5.23 11.01
C VAL A 31 -6.99 5.11 9.48
N TYR A 32 -6.96 6.24 8.80
CA TYR A 32 -6.76 6.31 7.37
C TYR A 32 -5.36 6.85 7.05
N ALA A 33 -4.52 6.01 6.47
CA ALA A 33 -3.16 6.33 6.08
C ALA A 33 -2.87 5.74 4.68
N PRO A 34 -3.44 6.33 3.61
CA PRO A 34 -3.42 5.73 2.26
C PRO A 34 -2.02 5.58 1.66
N ARG A 35 -1.05 6.36 2.16
CA ARG A 35 0.34 6.37 1.71
C ARG A 35 1.30 5.63 2.63
N SER A 36 0.78 4.82 3.54
CA SER A 36 1.62 4.02 4.43
C SER A 36 1.70 2.59 3.92
N ASP A 37 2.74 1.89 4.35
CA ASP A 37 2.89 0.44 4.18
C ASP A 37 1.67 -0.33 4.75
N LEU A 38 0.83 0.36 5.55
CA LEU A 38 -0.41 -0.18 6.12
C LEU A 38 -1.43 -0.62 5.05
N TYR A 39 -1.37 -0.13 3.82
CA TYR A 39 -2.25 -0.58 2.74
C TYR A 39 -2.13 -2.08 2.49
N PHE A 40 -0.90 -2.59 2.37
CA PHE A 40 -0.64 -4.01 2.17
C PHE A 40 -0.85 -4.86 3.43
N GLU A 41 -1.02 -4.23 4.58
CA GLU A 41 -1.37 -4.90 5.84
C GLU A 41 -2.87 -5.06 6.03
N ARG A 42 -3.71 -4.35 5.26
CA ARG A 42 -5.17 -4.42 5.37
C ARG A 42 -5.70 -5.78 4.94
N GLU A 43 -6.68 -6.28 5.69
CA GLU A 43 -7.23 -7.62 5.50
C GLU A 43 -7.80 -7.81 4.09
N GLU A 44 -8.61 -6.85 3.63
CA GLU A 44 -9.21 -6.87 2.29
C GLU A 44 -8.17 -6.91 1.18
N VAL A 45 -7.06 -6.19 1.33
CA VAL A 45 -5.96 -6.16 0.36
C VAL A 45 -5.18 -7.48 0.39
N ARG A 46 -4.89 -8.00 1.59
CA ARG A 46 -4.23 -9.30 1.75
C ARG A 46 -5.04 -10.44 1.17
N LEU A 47 -6.36 -10.41 1.37
CA LEU A 47 -7.26 -11.40 0.78
C LEU A 47 -7.27 -11.31 -0.75
N LEU A 48 -7.28 -10.10 -1.33
CA LEU A 48 -7.20 -9.92 -2.78
C LEU A 48 -5.87 -10.42 -3.36
N ILE A 49 -4.75 -10.06 -2.74
CA ILE A 49 -3.43 -10.57 -3.16
C ILE A 49 -3.39 -12.10 -3.05
N GLY A 50 -3.88 -12.67 -1.94
CA GLY A 50 -3.94 -14.11 -1.74
C GLY A 50 -4.81 -14.81 -2.78
N ALA A 51 -5.96 -14.22 -3.13
CA ALA A 51 -6.85 -14.73 -4.17
C ALA A 51 -6.17 -14.72 -5.55
N MET A 52 -5.52 -13.61 -5.90
CA MET A 52 -4.78 -13.51 -7.17
C MET A 52 -3.63 -14.53 -7.23
N LEU A 53 -2.86 -14.72 -6.15
CA LEU A 53 -1.82 -15.74 -6.09
C LEU A 53 -2.38 -17.16 -6.23
N PHE A 54 -3.53 -17.44 -5.63
CA PHE A 54 -4.20 -18.74 -5.73
C PHE A 54 -4.63 -19.05 -7.17
N LEU A 55 -5.09 -18.03 -7.91
CA LEU A 55 -5.51 -18.19 -9.30
C LEU A 55 -4.33 -18.44 -10.26
N PHE A 56 -3.11 -18.04 -9.87
CA PHE A 56 -1.91 -18.19 -10.69
C PHE A 56 -0.87 -19.12 -10.04
N PRO A 57 -1.12 -20.44 -9.92
CA PRO A 57 -0.19 -21.38 -9.28
C PRO A 57 1.18 -21.48 -9.99
N LEU A 58 1.27 -21.06 -11.25
CA LEU A 58 2.54 -20.94 -11.98
C LEU A 58 3.52 -19.94 -11.31
N PHE A 59 3.05 -19.09 -10.40
CA PHE A 59 3.91 -18.18 -9.63
C PHE A 59 4.94 -18.95 -8.78
N LYS A 60 4.63 -20.19 -8.36
CA LYS A 60 5.60 -21.05 -7.67
C LYS A 60 6.80 -21.35 -8.57
N GLU A 61 6.59 -21.71 -9.82
CA GLU A 61 7.67 -21.96 -10.78
C GLU A 61 8.51 -20.70 -11.02
N ILE A 62 7.85 -19.54 -11.10
CA ILE A 62 8.52 -18.25 -11.25
C ILE A 62 9.45 -18.00 -10.06
N ARG A 63 9.01 -18.29 -8.83
CA ARG A 63 9.84 -18.15 -7.62
C ARG A 63 11.03 -19.11 -7.64
N ASP A 64 10.82 -20.37 -8.02
CA ASP A 64 11.86 -21.40 -8.09
C ASP A 64 12.93 -21.03 -9.12
N GLU A 65 12.53 -20.56 -10.30
CA GLU A 65 13.46 -20.06 -11.32
C GLU A 65 14.21 -18.81 -10.92
N TRP A 66 13.55 -17.92 -10.19
CA TRP A 66 14.17 -16.70 -9.66
C TRP A 66 15.23 -17.04 -8.64
N THR A 67 14.92 -17.89 -7.66
CA THR A 67 15.86 -18.30 -6.59
C THR A 67 17.05 -19.10 -7.10
N ALA A 68 16.93 -19.74 -8.26
CA ALA A 68 18.06 -20.39 -8.92
C ALA A 68 19.14 -19.40 -9.41
N LYS A 69 18.79 -18.10 -9.56
CA LYS A 69 19.68 -17.06 -10.13
C LYS A 69 19.91 -15.89 -9.18
N TYR A 70 18.97 -15.59 -8.32
CA TYR A 70 18.93 -14.41 -7.48
C TYR A 70 18.51 -14.76 -6.05
N ALA A 71 18.78 -13.85 -5.11
CA ALA A 71 18.24 -13.96 -3.75
C ALA A 71 16.71 -13.88 -3.75
N PRO A 72 16.03 -14.56 -2.79
CA PRO A 72 14.61 -14.42 -2.58
C PRO A 72 14.21 -12.95 -2.35
N LEU A 73 13.02 -12.56 -2.82
CA LEU A 73 12.50 -11.22 -2.60
C LEU A 73 11.80 -11.16 -1.24
N ALA A 74 12.05 -10.09 -0.48
CA ALA A 74 11.43 -9.88 0.85
C ALA A 74 9.89 -9.87 0.79
N VAL A 75 9.30 -9.33 -0.28
CA VAL A 75 7.85 -9.28 -0.48
C VAL A 75 7.18 -10.68 -0.53
N TRP A 76 7.94 -11.74 -0.76
CA TRP A 76 7.36 -13.09 -0.80
C TRP A 76 6.86 -13.57 0.56
N ASP A 77 7.44 -13.10 1.67
CA ASP A 77 6.92 -13.40 3.01
C ASP A 77 5.52 -12.81 3.21
N LEU A 78 5.28 -11.61 2.70
CA LEU A 78 3.94 -11.02 2.62
C LEU A 78 3.02 -11.87 1.75
N TYR A 79 3.47 -12.29 0.56
CA TYR A 79 2.66 -13.10 -0.36
C TYR A 79 2.30 -14.46 0.23
N ASP A 80 3.23 -15.11 0.92
CA ASP A 80 2.97 -16.38 1.61
C ASP A 80 1.96 -16.21 2.75
N THR A 81 1.99 -15.07 3.43
CA THR A 81 1.01 -14.71 4.47
C THR A 81 -0.37 -14.45 3.85
N CYS A 82 -0.44 -13.70 2.75
CA CYS A 82 -1.67 -13.44 2.02
C CYS A 82 -2.31 -14.74 1.48
N LEU A 83 -1.50 -15.59 0.89
CA LEU A 83 -1.98 -16.88 0.35
C LEU A 83 -2.50 -17.81 1.45
N ARG A 84 -1.82 -17.86 2.61
CA ARG A 84 -2.28 -18.64 3.77
C ARG A 84 -3.60 -18.11 4.29
N LEU A 85 -3.70 -16.81 4.51
CA LEU A 85 -4.93 -16.16 4.96
C LEU A 85 -6.10 -16.49 4.04
N PHE A 86 -5.92 -16.34 2.73
CA PHE A 86 -6.96 -16.66 1.75
C PHE A 86 -7.32 -18.15 1.74
N ALA A 87 -6.32 -19.04 1.79
CA ALA A 87 -6.55 -20.49 1.84
C ALA A 87 -7.31 -20.92 3.10
N ASP A 88 -7.09 -20.26 4.25
CA ASP A 88 -7.83 -20.53 5.47
C ASP A 88 -9.31 -20.12 5.34
N HIS A 89 -9.60 -18.99 4.69
CA HIS A 89 -10.97 -18.61 4.35
C HIS A 89 -11.62 -19.59 3.38
N LEU A 90 -10.91 -20.08 2.37
CA LEU A 90 -11.45 -21.07 1.42
C LEU A 90 -11.81 -22.41 2.07
N ARG A 91 -11.20 -22.78 3.22
CA ARG A 91 -11.54 -24.01 3.96
C ARG A 91 -12.87 -23.90 4.70
N GLN A 92 -13.35 -22.68 4.94
CA GLN A 92 -14.59 -22.46 5.66
C GLN A 92 -15.80 -22.87 4.81
N PRO A 93 -16.81 -23.55 5.39
CA PRO A 93 -17.96 -24.08 4.63
C PRO A 93 -18.75 -23.01 3.86
N GLN A 94 -18.87 -21.79 4.42
CA GLN A 94 -19.58 -20.67 3.80
C GLN A 94 -18.92 -20.18 2.50
N ASN A 95 -17.63 -20.45 2.31
CA ASN A 95 -16.85 -20.03 1.14
C ASN A 95 -16.72 -21.13 0.08
N LYS A 96 -17.61 -22.16 0.10
CA LYS A 96 -17.56 -23.29 -0.84
C LYS A 96 -17.66 -22.82 -2.28
N GLU A 97 -18.59 -21.93 -2.59
CA GLU A 97 -18.79 -21.43 -3.96
C GLU A 97 -17.57 -20.66 -4.47
N LEU A 98 -16.99 -19.79 -3.64
CA LEU A 98 -15.75 -19.10 -3.95
C LEU A 98 -14.61 -20.08 -4.20
N ARG A 99 -14.46 -21.11 -3.35
CA ARG A 99 -13.42 -22.14 -3.52
C ARG A 99 -13.59 -22.88 -4.84
N ASP A 100 -14.80 -23.33 -5.15
CA ASP A 100 -15.10 -24.10 -6.36
C ASP A 100 -14.84 -23.23 -7.61
N TRP A 101 -15.20 -21.93 -7.55
CA TRP A 101 -14.90 -20.96 -8.59
C TRP A 101 -13.38 -20.75 -8.75
N CYS A 102 -12.63 -20.51 -7.65
CA CYS A 102 -11.18 -20.32 -7.69
C CYS A 102 -10.46 -21.54 -8.29
N VAL A 103 -10.85 -22.76 -7.88
CA VAL A 103 -10.29 -23.99 -8.43
C VAL A 103 -10.59 -24.12 -9.93
N HIS A 104 -11.81 -23.80 -10.34
CA HIS A 104 -12.19 -23.81 -11.75
C HIS A 104 -11.35 -22.82 -12.57
N ARG A 105 -11.23 -21.57 -12.11
CA ARG A 105 -10.46 -20.53 -12.80
C ARG A 105 -8.96 -20.85 -12.85
N ALA A 106 -8.39 -21.35 -11.75
CA ALA A 106 -6.98 -21.74 -11.74
C ALA A 106 -6.70 -22.88 -12.76
N ARG A 107 -7.63 -23.85 -12.87
CA ARG A 107 -7.53 -24.92 -13.88
C ARG A 107 -7.69 -24.40 -15.31
N GLU A 108 -8.59 -23.47 -15.53
CA GLU A 108 -8.79 -22.82 -16.84
C GLU A 108 -7.53 -22.08 -17.28
N ILE A 109 -6.94 -21.30 -16.37
CA ILE A 109 -5.67 -20.58 -16.63
C ILE A 109 -4.52 -21.55 -16.91
N GLN A 110 -4.43 -22.66 -16.18
CA GLN A 110 -3.45 -23.70 -16.49
C GLN A 110 -3.75 -24.41 -17.82
N GLY A 111 -5.03 -24.69 -18.09
CA GLY A 111 -5.48 -25.31 -19.35
C GLY A 111 -5.20 -24.45 -20.57
N MET A 112 -5.22 -23.12 -20.43
CA MET A 112 -4.82 -22.16 -21.45
C MET A 112 -3.38 -22.42 -21.94
N LEU A 113 -2.45 -22.69 -21.02
CA LEU A 113 -1.06 -23.02 -21.36
C LEU A 113 -0.93 -24.30 -22.17
N LEU A 114 -1.81 -25.29 -21.90
CA LEU A 114 -1.81 -26.59 -22.62
C LEU A 114 -2.46 -26.49 -24.00
N THR A 115 -3.52 -25.69 -24.11
CA THR A 115 -4.31 -25.56 -25.35
C THR A 115 -3.80 -24.46 -26.28
N ASN A 116 -2.90 -23.63 -25.80
CA ASN A 116 -2.38 -22.46 -26.47
C ASN A 116 -3.50 -21.50 -26.97
N ARG A 117 -4.57 -21.35 -26.20
CA ARG A 117 -5.69 -20.46 -26.52
C ARG A 117 -5.79 -19.37 -25.48
N PRO A 118 -5.83 -18.09 -25.86
CA PRO A 118 -6.01 -17.00 -24.92
C PRO A 118 -7.37 -17.10 -24.23
N LEU A 119 -7.46 -16.56 -23.01
CA LEU A 119 -8.73 -16.32 -22.34
C LEU A 119 -9.33 -15.00 -22.84
N ASP A 120 -10.61 -14.79 -22.58
CA ASP A 120 -11.33 -13.57 -22.97
C ASP A 120 -11.35 -12.48 -21.88
N TYR A 121 -10.49 -12.63 -20.87
CA TYR A 121 -10.40 -11.69 -19.74
C TYR A 121 -8.95 -11.48 -19.27
N GLY A 122 -8.75 -10.35 -18.56
CA GLY A 122 -7.49 -9.96 -17.91
C GLY A 122 -7.52 -10.13 -16.39
N PHE A 123 -6.53 -9.55 -15.71
CA PHE A 123 -6.41 -9.57 -14.24
C PHE A 123 -7.52 -8.77 -13.55
N SER A 124 -7.86 -7.60 -14.08
CA SER A 124 -8.92 -6.75 -13.53
C SER A 124 -10.29 -7.42 -13.58
N ALA A 125 -10.57 -8.17 -14.65
CA ALA A 125 -11.82 -8.92 -14.75
C ALA A 125 -11.94 -10.02 -13.68
N LEU A 126 -10.83 -10.70 -13.34
CA LEU A 126 -10.79 -11.67 -12.23
C LEU A 126 -11.10 -11.00 -10.90
N PHE A 127 -10.54 -9.80 -10.66
CA PHE A 127 -10.85 -9.00 -9.48
C PHE A 127 -12.36 -8.70 -9.38
N TYR A 128 -13.00 -8.20 -10.45
CA TYR A 128 -14.44 -7.90 -10.43
C TYR A 128 -15.31 -9.15 -10.24
N GLN A 129 -14.86 -10.32 -10.72
CA GLN A 129 -15.55 -11.58 -10.46
C GLN A 129 -15.43 -12.00 -8.99
N LEU A 130 -14.27 -11.77 -8.34
CA LEU A 130 -14.08 -12.03 -6.91
C LEU A 130 -15.03 -11.20 -6.04
N LEU A 131 -15.33 -9.95 -6.42
CA LEU A 131 -16.23 -9.07 -5.67
C LEU A 131 -17.67 -9.58 -5.56
N GLN A 132 -18.05 -10.54 -6.39
CA GLN A 132 -19.40 -11.13 -6.35
C GLN A 132 -19.58 -12.12 -5.18
N PHE A 133 -18.49 -12.56 -4.55
CA PHE A 133 -18.55 -13.51 -3.45
C PHE A 133 -18.62 -12.80 -2.08
N PRO A 134 -19.40 -13.38 -1.13
CA PRO A 134 -19.61 -12.78 0.19
C PRO A 134 -18.34 -12.40 0.93
N LEU A 135 -17.24 -13.18 0.77
CA LEU A 135 -15.95 -12.89 1.40
C LEU A 135 -15.41 -11.50 1.01
N PHE A 136 -15.71 -11.01 -0.19
CA PHE A 136 -15.25 -9.72 -0.68
C PHE A 136 -16.37 -8.67 -0.68
N SER A 137 -17.62 -9.04 -1.04
CA SER A 137 -18.74 -8.10 -1.09
C SER A 137 -19.05 -7.50 0.30
N GLN A 138 -18.79 -8.25 1.38
CA GLN A 138 -18.97 -7.74 2.74
C GLN A 138 -18.21 -6.44 3.01
N PHE A 139 -17.03 -6.24 2.43
CA PHE A 139 -16.25 -5.01 2.59
C PHE A 139 -16.88 -3.81 1.87
N LEU A 140 -17.70 -4.06 0.85
CA LEU A 140 -18.47 -3.03 0.14
C LEU A 140 -19.80 -2.74 0.86
N GLU A 141 -20.42 -3.77 1.47
CA GLU A 141 -21.69 -3.67 2.17
C GLU A 141 -21.54 -2.99 3.54
N LEU A 142 -20.40 -3.15 4.20
CA LEU A 142 -20.07 -2.46 5.45
C LEU A 142 -20.16 -0.93 5.29
N GLN A 143 -19.97 -0.41 4.08
CA GLN A 143 -20.15 1.00 3.75
C GLN A 143 -21.59 1.47 4.01
N ALA A 144 -22.60 0.60 3.85
CA ALA A 144 -24.02 0.94 4.07
C ALA A 144 -24.41 0.93 5.56
N SER A 145 -23.72 0.16 6.41
CA SER A 145 -24.07 -0.06 7.82
C SER A 145 -23.08 0.59 8.80
N SER A 146 -21.82 0.69 8.44
CA SER A 146 -20.78 1.39 9.19
C SER A 146 -20.31 2.62 8.41
N ARG A 147 -19.93 3.69 9.15
CA ARG A 147 -19.36 4.89 8.53
C ARG A 147 -17.93 4.69 8.06
N ASP A 148 -17.39 3.47 8.08
CA ASP A 148 -16.02 3.15 7.67
C ASP A 148 -15.97 2.79 6.18
N GLU A 149 -15.55 3.73 5.36
CA GLU A 149 -15.39 3.59 3.91
C GLU A 149 -14.02 3.01 3.50
N ARG A 150 -13.09 2.85 4.44
CA ARG A 150 -11.70 2.47 4.13
C ARG A 150 -11.58 1.16 3.36
N PRO A 151 -12.25 0.04 3.73
CA PRO A 151 -12.11 -1.20 3.00
C PRO A 151 -12.55 -1.08 1.54
N ALA A 152 -13.68 -0.42 1.29
CA ALA A 152 -14.18 -0.20 -0.08
C ALA A 152 -13.21 0.66 -0.91
N ARG A 153 -12.64 1.72 -0.32
CA ARG A 153 -11.61 2.55 -0.98
C ARG A 153 -10.34 1.76 -1.26
N ASN A 154 -9.88 0.95 -0.32
CA ASN A 154 -8.70 0.09 -0.52
C ASN A 154 -8.92 -0.91 -1.66
N MET A 155 -10.12 -1.47 -1.79
CA MET A 155 -10.47 -2.34 -2.91
C MET A 155 -10.53 -1.57 -4.23
N ALA A 156 -11.07 -0.34 -4.23
CA ALA A 156 -11.06 0.53 -5.41
C ALA A 156 -9.62 0.86 -5.86
N ILE A 157 -8.72 1.17 -4.93
CA ILE A 157 -7.30 1.38 -5.21
C ILE A 157 -6.70 0.10 -5.84
N PHE A 158 -6.99 -1.08 -5.29
CA PHE A 158 -6.49 -2.34 -5.85
C PHE A 158 -6.96 -2.56 -7.30
N SER A 159 -8.23 -2.25 -7.58
CA SER A 159 -8.77 -2.27 -8.94
C SER A 159 -8.00 -1.34 -9.89
N GLN A 160 -7.78 -0.09 -9.47
CA GLN A 160 -7.01 0.90 -10.24
C GLN A 160 -5.57 0.43 -10.49
N LEU A 161 -4.93 -0.20 -9.50
CA LEU A 161 -3.59 -0.77 -9.65
C LEU A 161 -3.55 -1.86 -10.73
N LEU A 162 -4.53 -2.78 -10.73
CA LEU A 162 -4.61 -3.81 -11.76
C LEU A 162 -4.85 -3.23 -13.16
N ILE A 163 -5.78 -2.27 -13.28
CA ILE A 163 -6.06 -1.58 -14.55
C ILE A 163 -4.81 -0.83 -15.05
N LYS A 164 -4.09 -0.13 -14.14
CA LYS A 164 -2.85 0.56 -14.49
C LYS A 164 -1.77 -0.43 -14.96
N PHE A 165 -1.63 -1.56 -14.25
CA PHE A 165 -0.72 -2.62 -14.65
C PHE A 165 -1.05 -3.14 -16.06
N GLU A 166 -2.32 -3.48 -16.33
CA GLU A 166 -2.78 -3.93 -17.64
C GLU A 166 -2.52 -2.89 -18.73
N TYR A 167 -2.77 -1.62 -18.44
CA TYR A 167 -2.51 -0.52 -19.36
C TYR A 167 -1.01 -0.39 -19.69
N LEU A 168 -0.15 -0.40 -18.67
CA LEU A 168 1.30 -0.25 -18.84
C LEU A 168 1.95 -1.42 -19.59
N HIS A 169 1.40 -2.61 -19.44
CA HIS A 169 1.90 -3.84 -20.06
C HIS A 169 1.11 -4.22 -21.33
N HIS A 170 0.14 -3.39 -21.76
CA HIS A 170 -0.71 -3.64 -22.94
C HIS A 170 -1.48 -4.96 -22.87
N ILE A 171 -1.95 -5.34 -21.67
CA ILE A 171 -2.67 -6.58 -21.41
C ILE A 171 -4.17 -6.31 -21.58
N GLN A 172 -4.78 -6.87 -22.60
CA GLN A 172 -6.24 -6.85 -22.80
C GLN A 172 -6.87 -8.16 -22.33
N VAL A 173 -6.18 -9.26 -22.56
CA VAL A 173 -6.59 -10.62 -22.21
C VAL A 173 -5.38 -11.42 -21.74
N LEU A 174 -5.61 -12.48 -20.99
CA LEU A 174 -4.56 -13.43 -20.60
C LEU A 174 -4.18 -14.28 -21.82
N HIS A 175 -2.93 -14.17 -22.23
CA HIS A 175 -2.39 -14.90 -23.39
C HIS A 175 -1.33 -15.91 -22.93
N PRO A 176 -1.33 -17.14 -23.45
CA PRO A 176 -0.42 -18.20 -23.03
C PRO A 176 1.06 -17.79 -23.17
N ASP A 177 1.43 -17.18 -24.30
CA ASP A 177 2.82 -16.78 -24.58
C ASP A 177 3.39 -15.76 -23.59
N TYR A 178 2.53 -14.94 -23.00
CA TYR A 178 2.92 -13.84 -22.12
C TYR A 178 2.55 -14.05 -20.67
N LEU A 179 1.76 -15.10 -20.34
CA LEU A 179 1.21 -15.29 -19.00
C LEU A 179 2.29 -15.32 -17.93
N LYS A 180 3.33 -16.13 -18.13
CA LYS A 180 4.43 -16.27 -17.16
C LYS A 180 5.12 -14.93 -16.89
N LYS A 181 5.43 -14.20 -17.97
CA LYS A 181 6.03 -12.86 -17.87
C LYS A 181 5.10 -11.90 -17.16
N ASN A 182 3.82 -11.86 -17.54
CA ASN A 182 2.85 -10.94 -16.95
C ASN A 182 2.63 -11.21 -15.46
N VAL A 183 2.60 -12.48 -15.04
CA VAL A 183 2.49 -12.86 -13.62
C VAL A 183 3.77 -12.48 -12.86
N GLN A 184 4.95 -12.71 -13.45
CA GLN A 184 6.21 -12.26 -12.86
C GLN A 184 6.26 -10.74 -12.72
N ASP A 185 5.89 -10.00 -13.77
CA ASP A 185 5.89 -8.54 -13.77
C ASP A 185 4.89 -7.98 -12.75
N LEU A 186 3.70 -8.58 -12.61
CA LEU A 186 2.71 -8.17 -11.64
C LEU A 186 3.23 -8.31 -10.19
N PHE A 187 3.72 -9.51 -9.83
CA PHE A 187 4.08 -9.80 -8.44
C PHE A 187 5.51 -9.39 -8.08
N ASN A 188 6.50 -9.72 -8.91
CA ASN A 188 7.91 -9.48 -8.57
C ASN A 188 8.39 -8.07 -8.89
N HIS A 189 7.67 -7.33 -9.73
CA HIS A 189 8.05 -5.97 -10.12
C HIS A 189 7.01 -4.96 -9.68
N PHE A 190 5.79 -5.01 -10.18
CA PHE A 190 4.80 -3.96 -9.98
C PHE A 190 4.31 -3.87 -8.52
N LEU A 191 3.72 -4.95 -7.98
CA LEU A 191 3.21 -4.94 -6.59
C LEU A 191 4.35 -4.83 -5.57
N ARG A 192 5.51 -5.45 -5.83
CA ARG A 192 6.70 -5.27 -4.98
C ARG A 192 7.15 -3.82 -4.94
N TYR A 193 7.24 -3.16 -6.09
CA TYR A 193 7.64 -1.75 -6.14
C TYR A 193 6.68 -0.86 -5.34
N LEU A 194 5.39 -1.13 -5.41
CA LEU A 194 4.38 -0.39 -4.66
C LEU A 194 4.49 -0.66 -3.15
N GLU A 195 4.79 -1.89 -2.75
CA GLU A 195 5.02 -2.27 -1.36
C GLU A 195 6.31 -1.61 -0.82
N ASP A 196 7.42 -1.71 -1.55
CA ASP A 196 8.71 -1.09 -1.21
C ASP A 196 8.62 0.45 -1.19
N GLY A 197 7.93 1.05 -2.15
CA GLY A 197 7.82 2.49 -2.38
C GLY A 197 6.62 3.15 -1.70
N GLY A 198 5.61 2.38 -1.30
CA GLY A 198 4.27 2.86 -0.95
C GLY A 198 3.46 3.29 -2.17
N ILE A 199 2.14 3.39 -2.01
CA ILE A 199 1.23 3.81 -3.07
C ILE A 199 1.20 5.35 -3.15
N THR A 200 2.32 5.97 -3.52
CA THR A 200 2.46 7.43 -3.52
C THR A 200 1.89 8.10 -4.77
N GLU A 201 1.69 7.34 -5.86
CA GLU A 201 1.32 7.89 -7.16
C GLU A 201 -0.20 7.98 -7.42
N PHE A 202 -1.01 7.43 -6.51
CA PHE A 202 -2.48 7.41 -6.66
C PHE A 202 -3.15 8.47 -5.80
N GLU A 203 -2.69 9.69 -5.92
CA GLU A 203 -3.41 10.81 -5.34
C GLU A 203 -4.32 11.43 -6.38
N ASP A 204 -5.61 11.16 -6.23
CA ASP A 204 -6.55 12.20 -6.56
C ASP A 204 -6.39 13.31 -5.52
N ALA A 205 -6.08 14.52 -5.98
CA ALA A 205 -5.95 15.70 -5.11
C ALA A 205 -7.27 16.02 -4.37
N GLU A 206 -8.34 15.33 -4.69
CA GLU A 206 -9.68 15.41 -4.12
C GLU A 206 -9.95 14.36 -3.02
N ASP A 207 -8.99 13.48 -2.69
CA ASP A 207 -9.21 12.40 -1.72
C ASP A 207 -9.31 12.96 -0.29
N SER A 208 -10.52 13.38 0.06
CA SER A 208 -10.87 13.70 1.44
C SER A 208 -10.75 12.46 2.32
N THR A 209 -10.33 12.64 3.57
CA THR A 209 -10.32 11.56 4.58
C THR A 209 -11.70 10.91 4.68
N PRO A 210 -11.80 9.56 4.60
CA PRO A 210 -13.06 8.85 4.72
C PRO A 210 -13.79 9.23 6.00
N GLN A 211 -15.12 9.30 5.92
CA GLN A 211 -15.93 9.51 7.11
C GLN A 211 -15.66 8.41 8.14
N GLY A 212 -15.62 8.77 9.41
CA GLY A 212 -15.44 7.83 10.49
C GLY A 212 -13.97 7.44 10.78
N SER A 213 -12.98 7.97 10.07
CA SER A 213 -11.56 7.68 10.30
C SER A 213 -10.72 8.91 10.57
N ILE A 214 -9.63 8.74 11.34
CA ILE A 214 -8.63 9.76 11.61
C ILE A 214 -7.58 9.75 10.49
N ALA A 215 -7.27 10.94 9.95
CA ALA A 215 -6.22 11.07 8.95
C ALA A 215 -4.81 10.97 9.56
N PHE A 216 -4.00 10.03 9.07
CA PHE A 216 -2.55 9.98 9.28
C PHE A 216 -1.85 10.39 7.99
N MET A 217 -1.15 11.52 8.01
CA MET A 217 -0.49 12.04 6.82
C MET A 217 0.82 12.76 7.15
N THR A 218 1.61 13.03 6.13
CA THR A 218 2.79 13.88 6.31
C THR A 218 2.39 15.34 6.30
N ILE A 219 3.25 16.21 6.89
CA ILE A 219 3.06 17.67 6.85
C ILE A 219 2.95 18.18 5.41
N HIS A 220 3.66 17.55 4.45
CA HIS A 220 3.59 17.92 3.04
C HIS A 220 2.24 17.55 2.40
N GLN A 221 1.66 16.42 2.80
CA GLN A 221 0.35 15.96 2.32
C GLN A 221 -0.79 16.85 2.85
N ALA A 222 -0.63 17.37 4.05
CA ALA A 222 -1.62 18.26 4.65
C ALA A 222 -1.66 19.67 4.02
N LYS A 223 -0.72 19.98 3.10
CA LYS A 223 -0.69 21.30 2.46
C LYS A 223 -1.96 21.54 1.63
N GLY A 224 -2.72 22.58 2.02
CA GLY A 224 -3.98 22.93 1.38
C GLY A 224 -5.22 22.23 1.98
N LEU A 225 -5.03 21.36 2.98
CA LEU A 225 -6.13 20.75 3.73
C LEU A 225 -6.35 21.50 5.05
N GLU A 226 -7.61 21.54 5.49
CA GLU A 226 -8.02 22.15 6.75
C GLU A 226 -8.66 21.11 7.66
N PHE A 227 -8.17 21.00 8.90
CA PHE A 227 -8.72 20.11 9.92
C PHE A 227 -9.05 20.91 11.18
N PRO A 228 -10.25 20.72 11.78
CA PRO A 228 -10.59 21.35 13.04
C PRO A 228 -9.63 21.01 14.18
N VAL A 229 -9.09 19.79 14.18
CA VAL A 229 -8.11 19.31 15.16
C VAL A 229 -6.90 18.75 14.44
N THR A 230 -5.73 19.33 14.68
CA THR A 230 -4.46 18.87 14.12
C THR A 230 -3.50 18.50 15.24
N ILE A 231 -3.00 17.26 15.21
CA ILE A 231 -2.00 16.75 16.15
C ILE A 231 -0.70 16.54 15.40
N VAL A 232 0.33 17.28 15.75
CA VAL A 232 1.63 17.23 15.09
C VAL A 232 2.56 16.29 15.84
N GLY A 233 2.94 15.18 15.20
CA GLY A 233 3.91 14.22 15.72
C GLY A 233 5.34 14.52 15.26
N SER A 234 6.32 13.79 15.84
CA SER A 234 7.74 13.86 15.44
C SER A 234 8.46 15.19 15.68
N LEU A 235 7.93 16.05 16.58
CA LEU A 235 8.51 17.37 16.90
C LEU A 235 9.85 17.29 17.65
N HIS A 236 10.18 16.13 18.24
CA HIS A 236 11.41 15.91 19.02
C HIS A 236 12.59 15.39 18.19
N ALA A 237 12.47 15.35 16.87
CA ALA A 237 13.58 14.98 16.01
C ALA A 237 14.69 16.02 16.16
N SER A 238 15.79 15.64 16.83
CA SER A 238 16.98 16.50 16.89
C SER A 238 17.41 16.85 15.47
N PRO A 239 17.68 18.13 15.17
CA PRO A 239 18.20 18.49 13.87
C PRO A 239 19.48 17.70 13.66
N ARG A 240 19.55 16.86 12.60
CA ARG A 240 20.80 16.24 12.21
C ARG A 240 21.75 17.39 11.91
N LYS A 241 22.85 17.47 12.65
CA LYS A 241 24.01 18.28 12.28
C LYS A 241 24.63 17.64 11.02
N GLN A 242 23.96 17.79 9.90
CA GLN A 242 24.59 17.58 8.62
C GLN A 242 25.32 18.90 8.29
N HIS A 243 26.56 19.00 8.72
CA HIS A 243 27.49 19.84 8.00
C HIS A 243 27.63 19.22 6.62
N THR A 244 27.06 19.86 5.62
CA THR A 244 27.33 19.49 4.25
C THR A 244 28.77 19.91 3.93
N GLU A 245 29.46 19.19 3.06
CA GLU A 245 30.78 19.57 2.56
C GLU A 245 30.81 21.04 2.06
N LEU A 246 29.70 21.51 1.52
CA LEU A 246 29.48 22.90 1.13
C LEU A 246 29.46 23.85 2.34
N ASP A 247 28.85 23.46 3.47
CA ASP A 247 28.84 24.28 4.69
C ASP A 247 30.25 24.43 5.26
N GLU A 248 31.11 23.40 5.19
CA GLU A 248 32.49 23.44 5.63
C GLU A 248 33.33 24.33 4.71
N ILE A 249 33.19 24.20 3.40
CA ILE A 249 33.91 25.01 2.40
C ILE A 249 33.52 26.48 2.52
N LEU A 250 32.25 26.80 2.67
CA LEU A 250 31.77 28.18 2.83
C LEU A 250 32.24 28.77 4.17
N GLN A 251 32.29 27.95 5.22
CA GLN A 251 32.68 28.40 6.55
C GLN A 251 34.19 28.73 6.62
N ASP A 252 35.05 27.83 6.09
CA ASP A 252 36.52 27.99 6.14
C ASP A 252 37.03 29.01 5.11
N LYS A 253 36.48 29.02 3.91
CA LYS A 253 37.02 29.80 2.80
C LYS A 253 36.54 31.25 2.70
N TYR A 254 35.30 31.50 3.13
CA TYR A 254 34.70 32.83 2.91
C TYR A 254 34.32 33.58 4.15
N TYR A 255 34.09 32.95 5.30
CA TYR A 255 33.50 33.63 6.43
C TYR A 255 34.24 33.53 7.77
N GLY A 256 35.15 32.59 7.94
CA GLY A 256 36.05 32.49 9.13
C GLY A 256 35.38 32.56 10.50
N ARG A 257 34.06 32.65 10.57
CA ARG A 257 33.26 32.82 11.79
C ARG A 257 32.25 31.69 11.93
N LYS A 258 32.18 31.12 13.11
CA LYS A 258 31.10 30.21 13.54
C LYS A 258 30.23 30.97 14.54
N PRO A 259 28.91 30.89 14.38
CA PRO A 259 28.10 30.35 13.26
C PRO A 259 27.85 31.42 12.19
N PHE A 260 27.51 31.02 10.97
CA PHE A 260 27.15 31.97 9.92
C PHE A 260 25.72 32.51 10.19
N GLU A 261 25.63 33.72 10.72
CA GLU A 261 24.42 34.30 11.32
C GLU A 261 23.12 34.18 10.48
N PRO A 262 23.09 34.48 9.16
CA PRO A 262 21.85 34.37 8.39
C PRO A 262 21.38 32.92 8.20
N LEU A 263 22.29 31.96 8.05
CA LEU A 263 21.96 30.55 7.91
C LEU A 263 21.60 29.91 9.24
N ASP A 264 22.19 30.38 10.35
CA ASP A 264 21.82 29.91 11.68
C ASP A 264 20.42 30.38 12.09
N ARG A 265 19.99 31.56 11.64
CA ARG A 265 18.60 31.99 11.81
C ARG A 265 17.62 31.11 11.05
N ILE A 266 18.00 30.56 9.90
CA ILE A 266 17.18 29.65 9.11
C ILE A 266 17.31 28.21 9.64
N LYS A 267 18.51 27.76 10.02
CA LYS A 267 18.78 26.45 10.67
C LYS A 267 18.29 26.41 12.13
N GLY A 268 18.20 27.53 12.77
CA GLY A 268 17.79 27.70 14.17
C GLY A 268 16.27 27.75 14.37
N PHE A 269 15.48 27.37 13.41
CA PHE A 269 14.11 26.97 13.64
C PHE A 269 14.11 25.62 14.39
N ASP A 270 14.58 25.71 15.62
CA ASP A 270 14.48 24.63 16.59
C ASP A 270 13.06 24.71 17.15
N PHE A 271 12.20 23.81 16.69
CA PHE A 271 10.86 23.66 17.23
C PHE A 271 10.87 23.50 18.76
N LYS A 272 11.96 23.03 19.36
CA LYS A 272 12.13 23.03 20.81
C LYS A 272 12.09 24.43 21.42
N ARG A 273 12.60 25.46 20.73
CA ARG A 273 12.55 26.85 21.22
C ARG A 273 11.13 27.44 21.17
N LEU A 274 10.32 27.06 20.23
CA LEU A 274 8.91 27.49 20.16
C LEU A 274 8.03 26.88 21.27
N TYR A 275 8.43 25.76 21.85
CA TYR A 275 7.69 25.11 22.95
C TYR A 275 8.07 25.58 24.36
N TYR A 276 9.20 26.26 24.54
CA TYR A 276 9.73 26.68 25.85
C TYR A 276 9.79 28.19 26.01
N THR A 277 9.26 28.97 25.08
CA THR A 277 9.01 30.41 25.20
C THR A 277 7.52 30.70 25.17
#